data_d25c41b3be3483d3e41c859a685adf32
#
_entry.id   d25c41b3be3483d3e41c859a685adf32
#
_cell.length_a   1.000
_cell.length_b   1.000
_cell.length_c   1.000
_cell.angle_alpha   90.00
_cell.angle_beta   90.00
_cell.angle_gamma   90.00
#
_symmetry.space_group_name_H-M   'P 1'
#
loop_
_entity.id
_entity.type
_entity.pdbx_description
1 polymer ?
#
loop_
_entity_poly.entity_id
_entity_poly.type
_entity_poly.pdbx_seq_one_letter_code
_entity_poly.pdbx_strand_id
1 'polypeptide(L)'
;MKINLTLSLSLLPFLALCQTIPQYDHVVICVMENHSYSQIQGSSNAPYINTLVADQNAATFTESYGLTHPSQPNYIMLFSGGNQGETGDGMPAGQPFTVCNLGAELLANSFTFAGYSEDLPSTGFNGETSGLYARKHSPWVNWMDGPTNGIPSSLHLSFTDFPSDFSQLPTLSFVIPNLENDMHDPALLPSAISNGDAWVETNMDAYIQWAKTNNSLFILTFDEDNWVSLNHILTVFIGDNLIGGSYNQNIDHYDLLRTLEEMYGLNYCGNSATATSITDCWAEVVGVPLTENKLENALVYPNPAAEKLTIEIAAIKTETVKITITNMFAQVFASYETEVSEGKNQIVFPVDGFEDGTYFVNIISSQKNVVKKMIVEN
;
A
#
# COMPACT_ATOMS: atom_id res chain seq x y z
N MET A 1 -49.06 -49.63 -4.61
CA MET A 1 -47.78 -49.26 -3.93
C MET A 1 -47.30 -47.92 -4.53
N LYS A 2 -47.53 -46.82 -3.82
CA LYS A 2 -47.09 -45.46 -4.28
C LYS A 2 -45.74 -45.17 -3.66
N ILE A 3 -44.73 -45.02 -4.49
CA ILE A 3 -43.36 -44.62 -4.06
C ILE A 3 -43.33 -43.11 -4.02
N ASN A 4 -43.21 -42.54 -2.82
CA ASN A 4 -42.95 -41.11 -2.62
C ASN A 4 -41.46 -40.89 -2.72
N LEU A 5 -41.04 -40.20 -3.78
CA LEU A 5 -39.66 -39.74 -3.96
C LEU A 5 -39.50 -38.40 -3.25
N THR A 6 -38.82 -38.37 -2.11
CA THR A 6 -38.47 -37.14 -1.39
C THR A 6 -37.15 -36.63 -1.94
N LEU A 7 -37.20 -35.53 -2.68
CA LEU A 7 -36.02 -34.82 -3.19
C LEU A 7 -35.44 -33.97 -2.06
N SER A 8 -34.32 -34.39 -1.46
CA SER A 8 -33.59 -33.60 -0.50
C SER A 8 -32.72 -32.60 -1.25
N LEU A 9 -33.10 -31.33 -1.21
CA LEU A 9 -32.31 -30.22 -1.71
C LEU A 9 -31.24 -29.85 -0.64
N SER A 10 -30.01 -30.32 -0.81
CA SER A 10 -28.90 -29.92 0.03
C SER A 10 -28.45 -28.49 -0.38
N LEU A 11 -28.79 -27.50 0.46
CA LEU A 11 -28.16 -26.18 0.38
C LEU A 11 -26.68 -26.34 0.80
N LEU A 12 -25.78 -26.28 -0.17
CA LEU A 12 -24.35 -26.03 0.12
C LEU A 12 -24.23 -24.58 0.56
N PRO A 13 -23.61 -24.29 1.71
CA PRO A 13 -23.30 -22.91 2.05
C PRO A 13 -22.28 -22.36 1.02
N PHE A 14 -22.67 -21.32 0.31
CA PHE A 14 -21.72 -20.48 -0.42
C PHE A 14 -20.86 -19.78 0.65
N LEU A 15 -19.65 -20.29 0.88
CA LEU A 15 -18.61 -19.53 1.56
C LEU A 15 -18.23 -18.40 0.59
N ALA A 16 -18.71 -17.20 0.85
CA ALA A 16 -18.16 -16.01 0.24
C ALA A 16 -16.70 -15.92 0.73
N LEU A 17 -15.76 -16.28 -0.13
CA LEU A 17 -14.34 -15.98 0.10
C LEU A 17 -14.24 -14.46 0.08
N CYS A 18 -13.98 -13.87 1.23
CA CYS A 18 -13.61 -12.45 1.32
C CYS A 18 -12.28 -12.31 0.61
N GLN A 19 -12.27 -11.65 -0.54
CA GLN A 19 -11.06 -11.34 -1.29
C GLN A 19 -10.25 -10.35 -0.44
N THR A 20 -9.05 -10.74 -0.02
CA THR A 20 -8.19 -9.88 0.80
C THR A 20 -7.38 -8.97 -0.10
N ILE A 21 -7.32 -7.69 0.23
CA ILE A 21 -6.44 -6.73 -0.44
C ILE A 21 -4.98 -7.17 -0.19
N PRO A 22 -4.16 -7.40 -1.23
CA PRO A 22 -2.77 -7.81 -1.04
C PRO A 22 -1.95 -6.66 -0.44
N GLN A 23 -0.97 -6.99 0.39
CA GLN A 23 0.01 -6.03 0.86
C GLN A 23 1.18 -6.00 -0.11
N TYR A 24 1.48 -4.83 -0.66
CA TYR A 24 2.59 -4.62 -1.58
C TYR A 24 3.84 -4.11 -0.86
N ASP A 25 5.01 -4.47 -1.38
CA ASP A 25 6.29 -3.95 -0.90
C ASP A 25 6.44 -2.47 -1.28
N HIS A 26 5.97 -2.10 -2.49
CA HIS A 26 6.02 -0.73 -2.99
C HIS A 26 4.74 -0.36 -3.74
N VAL A 27 4.12 0.75 -3.36
CA VAL A 27 3.03 1.39 -4.09
C VAL A 27 3.47 2.77 -4.56
N VAL A 28 3.34 3.04 -5.85
CA VAL A 28 3.56 4.37 -6.42
C VAL A 28 2.26 4.93 -6.95
N ILE A 29 1.86 6.09 -6.45
CA ILE A 29 0.64 6.80 -6.86
C ILE A 29 1.05 8.02 -7.65
N CYS A 30 0.74 8.03 -8.94
CA CYS A 30 0.89 9.19 -9.82
C CYS A 30 -0.46 9.89 -9.97
N VAL A 31 -0.53 11.16 -9.57
CA VAL A 31 -1.76 11.95 -9.66
C VAL A 31 -1.61 12.97 -10.77
N MET A 32 -2.53 12.93 -11.73
CA MET A 32 -2.64 13.83 -12.86
C MET A 32 -3.77 14.84 -12.63
N GLU A 33 -3.89 15.84 -13.49
CA GLU A 33 -4.70 17.03 -13.27
C GLU A 33 -5.80 17.23 -14.29
N ASN A 34 -6.97 17.66 -13.78
CA ASN A 34 -8.05 18.36 -14.46
C ASN A 34 -8.57 17.71 -15.75
N HIS A 35 -8.53 16.37 -15.89
CA HIS A 35 -9.08 15.73 -17.09
C HIS A 35 -10.10 14.65 -16.78
N SER A 36 -11.25 14.73 -17.48
CA SER A 36 -12.31 13.73 -17.35
C SER A 36 -11.91 12.39 -17.98
N TYR A 37 -12.50 11.31 -17.48
CA TYR A 37 -12.39 9.96 -18.04
C TYR A 37 -12.51 9.95 -19.57
N SER A 38 -13.51 10.64 -20.12
CA SER A 38 -13.77 10.66 -21.55
C SER A 38 -12.75 11.43 -22.39
N GLN A 39 -11.94 12.29 -21.77
CA GLN A 39 -10.84 12.99 -22.45
C GLN A 39 -9.59 12.11 -22.57
N ILE A 40 -9.42 11.14 -21.70
CA ILE A 40 -8.25 10.28 -21.64
C ILE A 40 -8.53 8.91 -22.27
N GLN A 41 -9.62 8.25 -21.85
CA GLN A 41 -9.98 6.92 -22.33
C GLN A 41 -10.32 6.96 -23.84
N GLY A 42 -9.54 6.21 -24.63
CA GLY A 42 -9.68 6.15 -26.09
C GLY A 42 -9.16 7.38 -26.84
N SER A 43 -8.51 8.32 -26.15
CA SER A 43 -7.95 9.53 -26.75
C SER A 43 -6.69 9.23 -27.58
N SER A 44 -6.61 9.77 -28.78
CA SER A 44 -5.38 9.72 -29.59
C SER A 44 -4.24 10.59 -29.02
N ASN A 45 -4.53 11.46 -28.05
CA ASN A 45 -3.54 12.28 -27.34
C ASN A 45 -2.99 11.60 -26.09
N ALA A 46 -3.55 10.45 -25.70
CA ALA A 46 -3.07 9.65 -24.57
C ALA A 46 -2.76 8.18 -25.00
N PRO A 47 -1.93 7.97 -26.03
CA PRO A 47 -1.71 6.64 -26.58
C PRO A 47 -1.09 5.68 -25.55
N TYR A 48 -0.12 6.14 -24.76
CA TYR A 48 0.55 5.31 -23.76
C TYR A 48 -0.40 4.93 -22.61
N ILE A 49 -1.10 5.90 -22.01
CA ILE A 49 -2.08 5.63 -20.95
C ILE A 49 -3.15 4.65 -21.45
N ASN A 50 -3.59 4.75 -22.70
CA ASN A 50 -4.52 3.77 -23.26
C ASN A 50 -3.91 2.38 -23.46
N THR A 51 -2.60 2.24 -23.62
CA THR A 51 -1.94 0.91 -23.55
C THR A 51 -1.96 0.35 -22.14
N LEU A 52 -1.80 1.20 -21.11
CA LEU A 52 -1.90 0.80 -19.71
C LEU A 52 -3.32 0.33 -19.36
N VAL A 53 -4.33 1.07 -19.79
CA VAL A 53 -5.75 0.70 -19.61
C VAL A 53 -6.08 -0.67 -20.23
N ALA A 54 -5.43 -1.02 -21.34
CA ALA A 54 -5.63 -2.28 -22.05
C ALA A 54 -4.70 -3.41 -21.58
N ASP A 55 -3.81 -3.16 -20.62
CA ASP A 55 -2.85 -4.16 -20.13
C ASP A 55 -3.55 -5.27 -19.35
N GLN A 56 -3.11 -6.51 -19.56
CA GLN A 56 -3.68 -7.67 -18.87
C GLN A 56 -3.41 -7.69 -17.34
N ASN A 57 -2.46 -6.89 -16.87
CA ASN A 57 -2.13 -6.71 -15.45
C ASN A 57 -2.70 -5.38 -14.91
N ALA A 58 -3.67 -4.77 -15.62
CA ALA A 58 -4.29 -3.53 -15.21
C ALA A 58 -5.76 -3.71 -14.82
N ALA A 59 -6.14 -3.10 -13.71
CA ALA A 59 -7.53 -2.91 -13.30
C ALA A 59 -7.93 -1.46 -13.57
N THR A 60 -8.84 -1.25 -14.51
CA THR A 60 -9.34 0.06 -14.90
C THR A 60 -10.72 0.31 -14.31
N PHE A 61 -10.87 1.40 -13.55
CA PHE A 61 -12.14 1.76 -12.92
C PHE A 61 -12.94 2.70 -13.82
N THR A 62 -14.10 2.24 -14.27
CA THR A 62 -14.97 2.98 -15.21
C THR A 62 -15.91 3.95 -14.51
N GLU A 63 -16.02 3.91 -13.19
CA GLU A 63 -16.87 4.73 -12.35
C GLU A 63 -16.05 5.33 -11.20
N SER A 64 -14.95 6.04 -11.54
CA SER A 64 -14.07 6.73 -10.58
C SER A 64 -14.36 8.23 -10.61
N TYR A 65 -14.37 8.87 -9.44
CA TYR A 65 -14.78 10.27 -9.31
C TYR A 65 -13.86 11.07 -8.39
N GLY A 66 -13.54 12.30 -8.79
CA GLY A 66 -13.06 13.34 -7.88
C GLY A 66 -14.19 13.79 -6.96
N LEU A 67 -13.83 14.42 -5.84
CA LEU A 67 -14.80 14.78 -4.80
C LEU A 67 -15.32 16.22 -4.92
N THR A 68 -14.51 17.12 -5.42
CA THR A 68 -14.83 18.56 -5.50
C THR A 68 -14.00 19.25 -6.57
N HIS A 69 -14.11 20.56 -6.64
CA HIS A 69 -13.27 21.53 -7.33
C HIS A 69 -12.94 22.69 -6.38
N PRO A 70 -11.77 23.31 -6.46
CA PRO A 70 -10.60 23.00 -7.30
C PRO A 70 -9.70 21.89 -6.72
N SER A 71 -8.52 21.72 -7.31
CA SER A 71 -7.58 20.62 -7.10
C SER A 71 -7.16 20.37 -5.65
N GLN A 72 -6.62 21.37 -4.95
CA GLN A 72 -5.98 21.16 -3.63
C GLN A 72 -6.84 20.42 -2.61
N PRO A 73 -8.15 20.70 -2.44
CA PRO A 73 -9.01 19.91 -1.56
C PRO A 73 -9.05 18.42 -1.92
N ASN A 74 -9.04 18.04 -3.20
CA ASN A 74 -9.02 16.63 -3.62
C ASN A 74 -7.74 15.91 -3.18
N TYR A 75 -6.57 16.54 -3.36
CA TYR A 75 -5.30 16.01 -2.87
C TYR A 75 -5.30 15.82 -1.35
N ILE A 76 -5.80 16.82 -0.61
CA ILE A 76 -5.89 16.73 0.87
C ILE A 76 -6.85 15.61 1.29
N MET A 77 -7.99 15.45 0.60
CA MET A 77 -8.98 14.40 0.86
C MET A 77 -8.42 13.01 0.55
N LEU A 78 -7.71 12.83 -0.56
CA LEU A 78 -7.02 11.58 -0.89
C LEU A 78 -5.98 11.19 0.17
N PHE A 79 -5.33 12.17 0.78
CA PHE A 79 -4.24 11.93 1.74
C PHE A 79 -4.68 11.81 3.19
N SER A 80 -5.84 12.39 3.57
CA SER A 80 -6.27 12.50 4.97
C SER A 80 -7.76 12.26 5.24
N GLY A 81 -8.52 11.87 4.22
CA GLY A 81 -9.96 11.58 4.37
C GLY A 81 -10.83 12.81 4.63
N GLY A 82 -10.33 14.02 4.40
CA GLY A 82 -11.09 15.25 4.53
C GLY A 82 -10.34 16.45 3.99
N ASN A 83 -11.02 17.50 3.58
CA ASN A 83 -10.40 18.70 3.01
C ASN A 83 -9.75 19.64 4.03
N GLN A 84 -9.86 19.33 5.32
CA GLN A 84 -9.31 20.08 6.46
C GLN A 84 -9.75 21.56 6.51
N GLY A 85 -10.93 21.85 5.95
CA GLY A 85 -11.50 23.20 5.86
C GLY A 85 -11.05 23.97 4.61
N GLU A 86 -10.20 23.40 3.78
CA GLU A 86 -9.75 24.01 2.54
C GLU A 86 -10.78 23.83 1.41
N THR A 87 -11.03 24.91 0.69
CA THR A 87 -12.00 24.95 -0.42
C THR A 87 -11.44 25.63 -1.65
N GLY A 88 -10.14 25.88 -1.70
CA GLY A 88 -9.44 26.57 -2.78
C GLY A 88 -7.98 26.14 -2.91
N ASP A 89 -7.28 26.72 -3.87
CA ASP A 89 -5.90 26.36 -4.24
C ASP A 89 -4.82 27.22 -3.56
N GLY A 90 -5.20 28.16 -2.71
CA GLY A 90 -4.24 28.99 -1.98
C GLY A 90 -3.52 28.25 -0.88
N MET A 91 -2.56 28.94 -0.24
CA MET A 91 -1.87 28.35 0.93
C MET A 91 -2.86 28.06 2.05
N PRO A 92 -2.99 26.82 2.49
CA PRO A 92 -3.91 26.45 3.57
C PRO A 92 -3.60 27.18 4.88
N ALA A 93 -4.65 27.56 5.58
CA ALA A 93 -4.51 28.16 6.89
C ALA A 93 -4.26 27.09 7.97
N GLY A 94 -3.56 27.47 9.06
CA GLY A 94 -3.40 26.58 10.23
C GLY A 94 -2.43 25.43 10.06
N GLN A 95 -1.52 25.52 9.09
CA GLN A 95 -0.43 24.57 8.96
C GLN A 95 0.60 24.70 10.09
N PRO A 96 1.31 23.59 10.46
CA PRO A 96 1.06 22.22 9.97
C PRO A 96 -0.24 21.65 10.54
N PHE A 97 -0.98 20.90 9.72
CA PHE A 97 -2.17 20.19 10.19
C PHE A 97 -1.78 19.11 11.20
N THR A 98 -2.73 18.74 12.07
CA THR A 98 -2.50 17.74 13.14
C THR A 98 -3.44 16.54 13.06
N VAL A 99 -4.35 16.54 12.11
CA VAL A 99 -5.28 15.44 11.88
C VAL A 99 -4.59 14.23 11.28
N CYS A 100 -5.24 13.08 11.34
CA CYS A 100 -4.78 11.83 10.71
C CYS A 100 -4.45 12.03 9.23
N ASN A 101 -3.40 11.38 8.74
CA ASN A 101 -3.05 11.31 7.33
C ASN A 101 -2.30 10.00 7.01
N LEU A 102 -2.39 9.56 5.78
CA LEU A 102 -1.84 8.30 5.31
C LEU A 102 -0.33 8.15 5.57
N GLY A 103 0.45 9.21 5.33
CA GLY A 103 1.90 9.17 5.53
C GLY A 103 2.29 8.97 7.00
N ALA A 104 1.63 9.68 7.92
CA ALA A 104 1.87 9.53 9.35
C ALA A 104 1.46 8.15 9.87
N GLU A 105 0.32 7.61 9.40
CA GLU A 105 -0.11 6.26 9.74
C GLU A 105 0.88 5.19 9.26
N LEU A 106 1.39 5.32 8.03
CA LEU A 106 2.45 4.43 7.54
C LEU A 106 3.70 4.47 8.45
N LEU A 107 4.21 5.67 8.73
CA LEU A 107 5.41 5.85 9.56
C LEU A 107 5.21 5.32 10.99
N ALA A 108 4.03 5.52 11.57
CA ALA A 108 3.69 5.03 12.92
C ALA A 108 3.64 3.48 12.98
N ASN A 109 3.32 2.83 11.86
CA ASN A 109 3.24 1.37 11.74
C ASN A 109 4.51 0.74 11.15
N SER A 110 5.64 1.45 11.16
CA SER A 110 6.96 0.99 10.68
C SER A 110 7.04 0.74 9.17
N PHE A 111 6.14 1.30 8.40
CA PHE A 111 6.25 1.43 6.95
C PHE A 111 6.99 2.72 6.57
N THR A 112 7.33 2.86 5.31
CA THR A 112 8.04 4.02 4.79
C THR A 112 7.19 4.80 3.80
N PHE A 113 7.39 6.12 3.77
CA PHE A 113 6.66 7.04 2.90
C PHE A 113 7.61 8.05 2.28
N ALA A 114 7.36 8.48 1.04
CA ALA A 114 7.93 9.70 0.46
C ALA A 114 7.00 10.31 -0.59
N GLY A 115 7.11 11.62 -0.76
CA GLY A 115 6.49 12.35 -1.86
C GLY A 115 7.55 12.90 -2.79
N TYR A 116 7.44 12.59 -4.06
CA TYR A 116 8.35 13.03 -5.13
C TYR A 116 7.62 14.03 -6.02
N SER A 117 8.14 15.26 -6.10
CA SER A 117 7.54 16.32 -6.93
C SER A 117 8.54 16.76 -7.98
N GLU A 118 8.11 16.81 -9.24
CA GLU A 118 8.92 17.34 -10.33
C GLU A 118 9.13 18.84 -10.14
N ASP A 119 10.31 19.33 -10.51
CA ASP A 119 10.76 20.72 -10.35
C ASP A 119 10.74 21.25 -8.91
N LEU A 120 10.67 20.37 -7.90
CA LEU A 120 10.88 20.79 -6.52
C LEU A 120 12.27 21.43 -6.37
N PRO A 121 12.39 22.68 -5.91
CA PRO A 121 13.68 23.38 -5.93
C PRO A 121 14.69 22.84 -4.90
N SER A 122 14.22 22.23 -3.83
CA SER A 122 15.04 21.56 -2.82
C SER A 122 14.18 20.66 -1.92
N THR A 123 14.78 19.63 -1.36
CA THR A 123 14.12 18.77 -0.36
C THR A 123 13.50 19.62 0.76
N GLY A 124 12.23 19.33 1.09
CA GLY A 124 11.49 20.03 2.14
C GLY A 124 11.04 21.44 1.78
N PHE A 125 11.09 21.86 0.52
CA PHE A 125 10.60 23.17 0.12
C PHE A 125 9.11 23.31 0.42
N ASN A 126 8.72 24.39 1.10
CA ASN A 126 7.33 24.64 1.55
C ASN A 126 6.75 25.94 0.96
N GLY A 127 7.36 26.48 -0.09
CA GLY A 127 6.80 27.64 -0.81
C GLY A 127 5.65 27.23 -1.73
N GLU A 128 4.78 28.19 -2.04
CA GLU A 128 3.55 27.96 -2.81
C GLU A 128 3.85 27.47 -4.24
N THR A 129 4.83 28.09 -4.88
CA THR A 129 5.26 27.76 -6.25
C THR A 129 6.75 27.96 -6.42
N SER A 130 7.36 27.25 -7.38
CA SER A 130 8.71 27.50 -7.86
C SER A 130 8.83 26.99 -9.30
N GLY A 131 8.89 27.90 -10.28
CA GLY A 131 8.82 27.51 -11.69
C GLY A 131 7.51 26.78 -11.98
N LEU A 132 7.60 25.54 -12.44
CA LEU A 132 6.43 24.69 -12.71
C LEU A 132 6.02 23.79 -11.52
N TYR A 133 6.75 23.82 -10.41
CA TYR A 133 6.33 23.15 -9.18
C TYR A 133 5.14 23.89 -8.54
N ALA A 134 4.09 23.14 -8.20
CA ALA A 134 2.93 23.65 -7.46
C ALA A 134 2.74 22.86 -6.16
N ARG A 135 2.89 23.54 -5.00
CA ARG A 135 2.75 22.95 -3.66
C ARG A 135 1.36 22.33 -3.44
N LYS A 136 0.31 22.91 -4.02
CA LYS A 136 -1.07 22.48 -3.87
C LYS A 136 -1.30 21.01 -4.29
N HIS A 137 -0.44 20.46 -5.15
CA HIS A 137 -0.49 19.06 -5.60
C HIS A 137 0.30 18.10 -4.68
N SER A 138 0.99 18.62 -3.67
CA SER A 138 1.78 17.83 -2.71
C SER A 138 1.12 17.84 -1.32
N PRO A 139 0.07 17.02 -1.07
CA PRO A 139 -0.75 17.15 0.14
C PRO A 139 0.01 16.97 1.46
N TRP A 140 1.04 16.11 1.49
CA TRP A 140 1.84 15.82 2.68
C TRP A 140 2.55 17.04 3.26
N VAL A 141 2.82 18.06 2.43
CA VAL A 141 3.49 19.29 2.91
C VAL A 141 2.64 20.09 3.92
N ASN A 142 1.32 19.82 3.95
CA ASN A 142 0.43 20.46 4.91
C ASN A 142 0.61 19.93 6.35
N TRP A 143 1.31 18.79 6.53
CA TRP A 143 1.68 18.22 7.83
C TRP A 143 3.18 18.31 8.13
N MET A 144 3.95 18.96 7.26
CA MET A 144 5.41 18.94 7.30
C MET A 144 5.95 19.48 8.63
N ASP A 145 6.80 18.65 9.28
CA ASP A 145 7.42 18.89 10.59
C ASP A 145 6.43 19.26 11.72
N GLY A 146 5.15 18.85 11.55
CA GLY A 146 4.12 19.07 12.56
C GLY A 146 4.36 18.26 13.85
N PRO A 147 3.89 18.77 15.02
CA PRO A 147 4.10 18.09 16.29
C PRO A 147 3.23 16.84 16.48
N THR A 148 2.17 16.68 15.70
CA THR A 148 1.26 15.54 15.71
C THR A 148 0.97 15.12 14.28
N ASN A 149 1.07 13.84 13.97
CA ASN A 149 0.91 13.30 12.63
C ASN A 149 1.79 14.01 11.57
N GLY A 150 2.93 14.54 12.02
CA GLY A 150 3.84 15.30 11.17
C GLY A 150 4.57 14.40 10.18
N ILE A 151 4.78 14.94 8.98
CA ILE A 151 5.60 14.33 7.93
C ILE A 151 6.96 15.01 7.96
N PRO A 152 8.07 14.30 8.17
CA PRO A 152 9.42 14.91 8.10
C PRO A 152 9.65 15.61 6.77
N SER A 153 10.14 16.84 6.79
CA SER A 153 10.45 17.60 5.57
C SER A 153 11.46 16.90 4.64
N SER A 154 12.29 16.02 5.21
CA SER A 154 13.21 15.17 4.44
C SER A 154 12.53 14.13 3.54
N LEU A 155 11.21 13.92 3.68
CA LEU A 155 10.41 13.02 2.85
C LEU A 155 9.66 13.75 1.72
N HIS A 156 9.83 15.05 1.61
CA HIS A 156 9.40 15.85 0.45
C HIS A 156 10.59 16.05 -0.48
N LEU A 157 10.65 15.22 -1.52
CA LEU A 157 11.81 15.01 -2.37
C LEU A 157 11.57 15.55 -3.79
N SER A 158 12.65 15.93 -4.47
CA SER A 158 12.58 16.16 -5.91
C SER A 158 12.33 14.83 -6.64
N PHE A 159 11.61 14.86 -7.75
CA PHE A 159 11.45 13.68 -8.60
C PHE A 159 12.81 13.16 -9.14
N THR A 160 13.84 13.99 -9.20
CA THR A 160 15.20 13.56 -9.53
C THR A 160 15.81 12.59 -8.50
N ASP A 161 15.26 12.54 -7.29
CA ASP A 161 15.65 11.60 -6.23
C ASP A 161 14.87 10.27 -6.28
N PHE A 162 13.95 10.11 -7.25
CA PHE A 162 13.21 8.86 -7.43
C PHE A 162 14.18 7.73 -7.79
N PRO A 163 14.20 6.62 -7.02
CA PRO A 163 15.20 5.58 -7.19
C PRO A 163 15.14 4.90 -8.56
N SER A 164 16.29 4.70 -9.18
CA SER A 164 16.41 3.85 -10.38
C SER A 164 16.46 2.35 -10.05
N ASP A 165 16.84 1.99 -8.83
CA ASP A 165 16.66 0.67 -8.25
C ASP A 165 15.35 0.68 -7.46
N PHE A 166 14.28 0.19 -8.06
CA PHE A 166 12.93 0.25 -7.51
C PHE A 166 12.76 -0.55 -6.22
N SER A 167 13.66 -1.49 -5.91
CA SER A 167 13.66 -2.18 -4.61
C SER A 167 14.04 -1.27 -3.43
N GLN A 168 14.50 -0.05 -3.70
CA GLN A 168 14.81 0.97 -2.70
C GLN A 168 13.69 1.99 -2.49
N LEU A 169 12.58 1.86 -3.20
CA LEU A 169 11.42 2.73 -3.01
C LEU A 169 10.83 2.58 -1.61
N PRO A 170 10.21 3.64 -1.07
CA PRO A 170 9.37 3.52 0.12
C PRO A 170 8.22 2.53 -0.09
N THR A 171 7.62 2.10 1.01
CA THR A 171 6.39 1.30 0.98
C THR A 171 5.28 2.00 0.17
N LEU A 172 5.15 3.32 0.35
CA LEU A 172 4.21 4.12 -0.43
C LEU A 172 4.86 5.43 -0.86
N SER A 173 4.74 5.74 -2.14
CA SER A 173 5.25 6.95 -2.77
C SER A 173 4.15 7.67 -3.53
N PHE A 174 4.04 8.99 -3.34
CA PHE A 174 3.34 9.85 -4.29
C PHE A 174 4.33 10.41 -5.29
N VAL A 175 3.94 10.47 -6.55
CA VAL A 175 4.67 11.09 -7.64
C VAL A 175 3.79 12.15 -8.27
N ILE A 176 4.27 13.39 -8.25
CA ILE A 176 3.54 14.54 -8.78
C ILE A 176 4.38 15.16 -9.90
N PRO A 177 3.96 15.05 -11.15
CA PRO A 177 4.57 15.78 -12.27
C PRO A 177 4.41 17.28 -12.07
N ASN A 178 5.15 18.09 -12.82
CA ASN A 178 5.00 19.53 -12.81
C ASN A 178 3.77 19.97 -13.62
N LEU A 179 3.39 21.27 -13.57
CA LEU A 179 2.18 21.80 -14.17
C LEU A 179 2.02 21.58 -15.70
N GLU A 180 3.12 21.36 -16.43
CA GLU A 180 3.04 21.01 -17.85
C GLU A 180 2.88 19.51 -18.08
N ASN A 181 3.42 18.70 -17.16
CA ASN A 181 3.50 17.26 -17.29
C ASN A 181 2.37 16.53 -16.53
N ASP A 182 1.72 17.18 -15.59
CA ASP A 182 0.54 16.64 -14.90
C ASP A 182 -0.78 16.82 -15.70
N MET A 183 -0.72 17.46 -16.88
CA MET A 183 -1.84 17.83 -17.76
C MET A 183 -2.57 19.12 -17.36
N HIS A 184 -2.13 19.85 -16.33
CA HIS A 184 -2.75 21.09 -15.90
C HIS A 184 -2.56 22.20 -16.94
N ASP A 185 -1.33 22.39 -17.45
CA ASP A 185 -0.97 23.46 -18.37
C ASP A 185 -0.47 22.94 -19.73
N PRO A 186 -0.84 23.54 -20.82
CA PRO A 186 -1.86 24.57 -20.96
C PRO A 186 -3.28 23.99 -20.86
N ALA A 187 -4.00 24.39 -19.85
CA ALA A 187 -5.33 23.85 -19.52
C ALA A 187 -6.24 23.74 -20.74
N LEU A 188 -6.97 22.63 -20.86
CA LEU A 188 -7.96 22.34 -21.89
C LEU A 188 -7.43 22.21 -23.33
N LEU A 189 -6.12 22.22 -23.56
CA LEU A 189 -5.56 21.92 -24.87
C LEU A 189 -5.19 20.44 -25.00
N PRO A 190 -5.38 19.82 -26.19
CA PRO A 190 -4.95 18.45 -26.44
C PRO A 190 -3.45 18.21 -26.18
N SER A 191 -2.61 19.25 -26.27
CA SER A 191 -1.19 19.18 -25.96
C SER A 191 -0.91 18.91 -24.49
N ALA A 192 -1.75 19.35 -23.55
CA ALA A 192 -1.58 19.03 -22.13
C ALA A 192 -1.68 17.51 -21.90
N ILE A 193 -2.69 16.88 -22.49
CA ILE A 193 -2.85 15.41 -22.44
C ILE A 193 -1.63 14.71 -23.05
N SER A 194 -1.16 15.17 -24.22
CA SER A 194 -0.01 14.56 -24.89
C SER A 194 1.30 14.72 -24.09
N ASN A 195 1.48 15.85 -23.41
CA ASN A 195 2.64 16.08 -22.55
C ASN A 195 2.62 15.12 -21.36
N GLY A 196 1.49 15.02 -20.66
CA GLY A 196 1.37 14.12 -19.51
C GLY A 196 1.47 12.64 -19.90
N ASP A 197 0.86 12.24 -21.03
CA ASP A 197 0.97 10.88 -21.56
C ASP A 197 2.44 10.50 -21.84
N ALA A 198 3.17 11.38 -22.54
CA ALA A 198 4.59 11.19 -22.86
C ALA A 198 5.46 11.20 -21.57
N TRP A 199 5.10 12.02 -20.59
CA TRP A 199 5.79 12.05 -19.30
C TRP A 199 5.62 10.74 -18.54
N VAL A 200 4.39 10.21 -18.45
CA VAL A 200 4.11 8.91 -17.82
C VAL A 200 4.88 7.80 -18.52
N GLU A 201 4.89 7.77 -19.86
CA GLU A 201 5.68 6.80 -20.63
C GLU A 201 7.17 6.90 -20.29
N THR A 202 7.71 8.11 -20.35
CA THR A 202 9.16 8.32 -20.19
C THR A 202 9.65 8.01 -18.79
N ASN A 203 8.87 8.37 -17.76
CA ASN A 203 9.31 8.38 -16.38
C ASN A 203 8.78 7.21 -15.56
N MET A 204 7.62 6.64 -15.91
CA MET A 204 6.96 5.60 -15.10
C MET A 204 6.97 4.22 -15.76
N ASP A 205 7.16 4.08 -17.09
CA ASP A 205 7.09 2.78 -17.76
C ASP A 205 8.04 1.75 -17.13
N ALA A 206 9.28 2.14 -16.85
CA ALA A 206 10.26 1.23 -16.25
C ALA A 206 9.79 0.67 -14.89
N TYR A 207 9.22 1.54 -14.03
CA TYR A 207 8.63 1.11 -12.76
C TYR A 207 7.38 0.25 -12.99
N ILE A 208 6.49 0.64 -13.88
CA ILE A 208 5.26 -0.09 -14.21
C ILE A 208 5.58 -1.51 -14.67
N GLN A 209 6.56 -1.69 -15.58
CA GLN A 209 6.94 -3.01 -16.04
C GLN A 209 7.57 -3.86 -14.91
N TRP A 210 8.38 -3.23 -14.04
CA TRP A 210 8.96 -3.89 -12.88
C TRP A 210 7.90 -4.30 -11.87
N ALA A 211 6.93 -3.44 -11.58
CA ALA A 211 5.87 -3.67 -10.60
C ALA A 211 5.02 -4.91 -10.91
N LYS A 212 4.81 -5.25 -12.19
CA LYS A 212 4.04 -6.42 -12.63
C LYS A 212 4.59 -7.76 -12.15
N THR A 213 5.83 -7.81 -11.67
CA THR A 213 6.52 -9.06 -11.27
C THR A 213 7.27 -8.96 -9.94
N ASN A 214 7.10 -7.87 -9.18
CA ASN A 214 7.88 -7.60 -7.98
C ASN A 214 7.03 -7.17 -6.77
N ASN A 215 5.87 -7.80 -6.55
CA ASN A 215 4.97 -7.48 -5.45
C ASN A 215 4.78 -5.97 -5.26
N SER A 216 4.51 -5.26 -6.34
CA SER A 216 4.42 -3.81 -6.37
C SER A 216 3.24 -3.34 -7.21
N LEU A 217 2.78 -2.12 -6.94
CA LEU A 217 1.59 -1.54 -7.54
C LEU A 217 1.89 -0.12 -8.03
N PHE A 218 1.49 0.18 -9.26
CA PHE A 218 1.37 1.53 -9.78
C PHE A 218 -0.10 1.94 -9.85
N ILE A 219 -0.42 3.11 -9.35
CA ILE A 219 -1.76 3.72 -9.41
C ILE A 219 -1.63 5.01 -10.21
N LEU A 220 -2.34 5.10 -11.33
CA LEU A 220 -2.56 6.34 -12.06
C LEU A 220 -3.96 6.81 -11.76
N THR A 221 -4.10 8.03 -11.26
CA THR A 221 -5.40 8.66 -11.02
C THR A 221 -5.35 10.15 -11.36
N PHE A 222 -6.51 10.80 -11.40
CA PHE A 222 -6.64 12.24 -11.54
C PHE A 222 -7.24 12.81 -10.26
N ASP A 223 -6.95 14.06 -9.96
CA ASP A 223 -7.51 14.77 -8.80
C ASP A 223 -8.98 15.11 -9.01
N GLU A 224 -9.32 15.68 -10.17
CA GLU A 224 -10.64 16.12 -10.57
C GLU A 224 -10.80 16.12 -12.10
N ASP A 225 -12.03 16.32 -12.60
CA ASP A 225 -12.28 16.49 -14.02
C ASP A 225 -12.08 17.96 -14.47
N ASN A 226 -12.40 18.21 -15.72
CA ASN A 226 -12.34 19.54 -16.33
C ASN A 226 -13.61 20.39 -16.11
N TRP A 227 -14.34 20.23 -15.01
CA TRP A 227 -15.57 20.94 -14.62
C TRP A 227 -16.83 20.62 -15.41
N VAL A 228 -16.84 19.61 -16.28
CA VAL A 228 -17.98 19.37 -17.19
C VAL A 228 -18.53 17.94 -17.17
N SER A 229 -17.87 17.00 -16.53
CA SER A 229 -18.22 15.57 -16.59
C SER A 229 -18.60 14.96 -15.24
N LEU A 230 -19.20 15.74 -14.35
CA LEU A 230 -19.63 15.31 -13.00
C LEU A 230 -18.49 14.76 -12.15
N ASN A 231 -17.30 15.28 -12.36
CA ASN A 231 -16.05 14.88 -11.72
C ASN A 231 -15.62 13.42 -11.99
N HIS A 232 -16.03 12.89 -13.15
CA HIS A 232 -15.70 11.54 -13.61
C HIS A 232 -14.28 11.48 -14.16
N ILE A 233 -13.40 10.78 -13.47
CA ILE A 233 -11.94 10.68 -13.73
C ILE A 233 -11.51 9.26 -14.10
N LEU A 234 -10.32 9.12 -14.67
CA LEU A 234 -9.70 7.83 -14.91
C LEU A 234 -8.90 7.41 -13.67
N THR A 235 -9.09 6.17 -13.21
CA THR A 235 -8.21 5.51 -12.25
C THR A 235 -7.83 4.13 -12.77
N VAL A 236 -6.51 3.83 -12.77
CA VAL A 236 -5.96 2.56 -13.25
C VAL A 236 -4.95 2.05 -12.23
N PHE A 237 -5.10 0.80 -11.82
CA PHE A 237 -4.11 0.06 -11.04
C PHE A 237 -3.35 -0.88 -11.96
N ILE A 238 -2.02 -0.93 -11.86
CA ILE A 238 -1.17 -1.79 -12.68
C ILE A 238 -0.09 -2.38 -11.78
N GLY A 239 0.04 -3.71 -11.78
CA GLY A 239 1.02 -4.35 -10.92
C GLY A 239 0.88 -5.86 -10.84
N ASP A 240 1.55 -6.43 -9.86
CA ASP A 240 1.42 -7.84 -9.52
C ASP A 240 0.09 -8.11 -8.79
N ASN A 241 -0.35 -9.36 -8.77
CA ASN A 241 -1.55 -9.80 -8.04
C ASN A 241 -2.85 -9.05 -8.39
N LEU A 242 -2.97 -8.55 -9.62
CA LEU A 242 -4.19 -7.96 -10.15
C LEU A 242 -4.91 -8.90 -11.13
N ILE A 243 -6.23 -8.88 -11.10
CA ILE A 243 -7.08 -9.41 -12.16
C ILE A 243 -7.28 -8.27 -13.17
N GLY A 244 -6.69 -8.40 -14.35
CA GLY A 244 -6.85 -7.38 -15.39
C GLY A 244 -8.28 -7.30 -15.90
N GLY A 245 -8.74 -6.08 -16.14
CA GLY A 245 -10.09 -5.84 -16.64
C GLY A 245 -10.66 -4.47 -16.31
N SER A 246 -11.92 -4.28 -16.67
CA SER A 246 -12.67 -3.06 -16.37
C SER A 246 -13.64 -3.32 -15.22
N TYR A 247 -13.64 -2.44 -14.24
CA TYR A 247 -14.42 -2.53 -13.00
C TYR A 247 -15.37 -1.35 -12.91
N ASN A 248 -16.63 -1.62 -12.59
CA ASN A 248 -17.70 -0.64 -12.49
C ASN A 248 -18.08 -0.34 -11.03
N GLN A 249 -17.22 -0.67 -10.07
CA GLN A 249 -17.37 -0.19 -8.70
C GLN A 249 -17.32 1.34 -8.74
N ASN A 250 -18.32 2.00 -8.15
CA ASN A 250 -18.28 3.44 -7.96
C ASN A 250 -17.27 3.74 -6.85
N ILE A 251 -16.21 4.45 -7.19
CA ILE A 251 -15.10 4.78 -6.29
C ILE A 251 -14.80 6.28 -6.33
N ASP A 252 -14.26 6.77 -5.23
CA ASP A 252 -13.71 8.12 -5.12
C ASP A 252 -12.37 8.12 -4.36
N HIS A 253 -11.85 9.31 -4.07
CA HIS A 253 -10.58 9.44 -3.32
C HIS A 253 -10.64 8.87 -1.90
N TYR A 254 -11.81 8.84 -1.27
CA TYR A 254 -11.94 8.21 0.05
C TYR A 254 -11.90 6.69 -0.03
N ASP A 255 -12.46 6.09 -1.08
CA ASP A 255 -12.41 4.65 -1.33
C ASP A 255 -10.98 4.20 -1.67
N LEU A 256 -10.25 5.02 -2.44
CA LEU A 256 -8.83 4.79 -2.71
C LEU A 256 -8.00 4.87 -1.44
N LEU A 257 -8.18 5.91 -0.61
CA LEU A 257 -7.52 6.05 0.68
C LEU A 257 -7.84 4.85 1.59
N ARG A 258 -9.11 4.47 1.70
CA ARG A 258 -9.56 3.30 2.47
C ARG A 258 -8.86 2.03 2.03
N THR A 259 -8.71 1.83 0.72
CA THR A 259 -8.03 0.66 0.14
C THR A 259 -6.56 0.61 0.55
N LEU A 260 -5.86 1.73 0.51
CA LEU A 260 -4.47 1.84 0.95
C LEU A 260 -4.32 1.60 2.45
N GLU A 261 -5.23 2.13 3.25
CA GLU A 261 -5.23 1.92 4.71
C GLU A 261 -5.47 0.45 5.06
N GLU A 262 -6.40 -0.23 4.40
CA GLU A 262 -6.64 -1.67 4.60
C GLU A 262 -5.47 -2.53 4.11
N MET A 263 -4.83 -2.16 3.00
CA MET A 263 -3.66 -2.84 2.46
C MET A 263 -2.54 -2.96 3.49
N TYR A 264 -2.37 -1.97 4.34
CA TYR A 264 -1.32 -1.91 5.36
C TYR A 264 -1.82 -2.05 6.80
N GLY A 265 -3.12 -2.30 7.01
CA GLY A 265 -3.71 -2.46 8.35
C GLY A 265 -3.62 -1.21 9.20
N LEU A 266 -3.76 -0.03 8.58
CA LEU A 266 -3.67 1.29 9.22
C LEU A 266 -5.00 1.71 9.87
N ASN A 267 -4.96 2.74 10.71
CA ASN A 267 -6.18 3.42 11.14
C ASN A 267 -6.78 4.20 9.98
N TYR A 268 -8.09 4.31 9.95
CA TYR A 268 -8.81 5.03 8.90
C TYR A 268 -8.89 6.51 9.19
N CYS A 269 -8.45 7.34 8.24
CA CYS A 269 -8.41 8.78 8.35
C CYS A 269 -9.69 9.45 7.84
N GLY A 270 -10.37 10.22 8.69
CA GLY A 270 -11.53 11.01 8.29
C GLY A 270 -12.66 10.18 7.65
N ASN A 271 -13.10 10.58 6.46
CA ASN A 271 -14.21 9.94 5.75
C ASN A 271 -13.85 8.55 5.16
N SER A 272 -12.57 8.19 5.07
CA SER A 272 -12.19 6.83 4.66
C SER A 272 -12.74 5.78 5.62
N ALA A 273 -13.01 6.14 6.88
CA ALA A 273 -13.63 5.26 7.88
C ALA A 273 -15.03 4.74 7.47
N THR A 274 -15.74 5.46 6.60
CA THR A 274 -17.07 5.09 6.09
C THR A 274 -17.07 4.78 4.60
N ALA A 275 -15.94 4.94 3.93
CA ALA A 275 -15.76 4.60 2.52
C ALA A 275 -15.68 3.08 2.31
N THR A 276 -15.78 2.65 1.07
CA THR A 276 -15.76 1.22 0.69
C THR A 276 -14.45 0.90 0.00
N SER A 277 -13.68 -0.02 0.55
CA SER A 277 -12.44 -0.45 -0.09
C SER A 277 -12.70 -1.11 -1.46
N ILE A 278 -11.70 -0.98 -2.33
CA ILE A 278 -11.71 -1.63 -3.65
C ILE A 278 -11.29 -3.09 -3.45
N THR A 279 -12.17 -4.04 -3.79
CA THR A 279 -11.96 -5.47 -3.49
C THR A 279 -11.90 -6.36 -4.72
N ASP A 280 -12.57 -6.00 -5.81
CA ASP A 280 -12.88 -6.95 -6.88
C ASP A 280 -11.72 -7.17 -7.87
N CYS A 281 -10.70 -6.30 -7.86
CA CYS A 281 -9.60 -6.33 -8.83
C CYS A 281 -8.37 -7.12 -8.38
N TRP A 282 -8.36 -7.64 -7.17
CA TRP A 282 -7.22 -8.38 -6.66
C TRP A 282 -7.28 -9.82 -7.12
N ALA A 283 -6.17 -10.34 -7.65
CA ALA A 283 -6.07 -11.77 -7.90
C ALA A 283 -6.26 -12.50 -6.57
N GLU A 284 -7.08 -13.54 -6.59
CA GLU A 284 -7.01 -14.48 -5.48
C GLU A 284 -5.53 -14.85 -5.36
N VAL A 285 -4.91 -14.46 -4.25
CA VAL A 285 -3.68 -15.11 -3.88
C VAL A 285 -4.07 -16.56 -3.72
N VAL A 286 -3.89 -17.37 -4.79
CA VAL A 286 -3.91 -18.82 -4.72
C VAL A 286 -2.62 -19.21 -3.99
N GLY A 287 -2.37 -18.54 -2.89
CA GLY A 287 -1.66 -19.07 -1.78
C GLY A 287 -2.58 -20.11 -1.21
N VAL A 288 -2.06 -21.29 -0.98
CA VAL A 288 -2.59 -22.27 -0.03
C VAL A 288 -3.44 -21.49 0.97
N PRO A 289 -4.74 -21.80 1.19
CA PRO A 289 -5.59 -21.01 2.07
C PRO A 289 -4.76 -20.67 3.30
N LEU A 290 -4.73 -19.39 3.67
CA LEU A 290 -4.27 -18.99 4.98
C LEU A 290 -5.27 -19.58 5.97
N THR A 291 -5.25 -20.92 6.08
CA THR A 291 -5.57 -21.56 7.33
C THR A 291 -4.67 -20.85 8.31
N GLU A 292 -5.27 -20.06 9.20
CA GLU A 292 -4.60 -19.33 10.27
C GLU A 292 -3.24 -19.93 10.54
N ASN A 293 -2.16 -19.20 10.15
CA ASN A 293 -0.82 -19.77 10.19
C ASN A 293 -0.46 -19.86 11.67
N LYS A 294 -0.89 -20.94 12.32
CA LYS A 294 -0.76 -21.18 13.77
C LYS A 294 0.70 -21.18 14.27
N LEU A 295 1.68 -21.07 13.37
CA LEU A 295 3.05 -20.72 13.76
C LEU A 295 3.19 -19.29 14.30
N GLU A 296 2.25 -18.36 14.04
CA GLU A 296 2.23 -17.06 14.73
C GLU A 296 2.09 -17.19 16.24
N ASN A 297 1.53 -18.27 16.71
CA ASN A 297 1.38 -18.59 18.13
C ASN A 297 2.53 -19.41 18.71
N ALA A 298 3.73 -19.41 18.12
CA ALA A 298 4.88 -19.98 18.79
C ALA A 298 5.13 -19.21 20.09
N LEU A 299 5.07 -19.91 21.21
CA LEU A 299 5.33 -19.38 22.54
C LEU A 299 6.71 -19.85 23.01
N VAL A 300 7.41 -18.96 23.70
CA VAL A 300 8.72 -19.23 24.25
C VAL A 300 8.66 -18.86 25.72
N TYR A 301 8.82 -19.88 26.58
CA TYR A 301 8.70 -19.71 28.02
C TYR A 301 9.56 -20.77 28.84
N PRO A 302 9.94 -20.44 30.10
CA PRO A 302 9.79 -19.14 30.73
C PRO A 302 10.65 -18.08 30.06
N ASN A 303 10.29 -16.81 30.23
CA ASN A 303 11.09 -15.70 29.78
C ASN A 303 11.03 -14.58 30.84
N PRO A 304 12.09 -14.34 31.62
CA PRO A 304 13.44 -14.93 31.50
C PRO A 304 13.53 -16.46 31.74
N ALA A 305 14.51 -17.09 31.11
CA ALA A 305 14.83 -18.49 31.24
C ALA A 305 16.17 -18.65 32.00
N ALA A 306 16.26 -19.63 32.92
CA ALA A 306 17.48 -19.92 33.70
C ALA A 306 18.09 -21.27 33.31
N GLU A 307 17.36 -22.36 33.45
CA GLU A 307 17.88 -23.71 33.19
C GLU A 307 17.44 -24.28 31.84
N LYS A 308 16.19 -24.01 31.46
CA LYS A 308 15.57 -24.55 30.26
C LYS A 308 14.55 -23.59 29.68
N LEU A 309 14.39 -23.70 28.37
CA LEU A 309 13.40 -22.96 27.55
C LEU A 309 12.45 -23.98 26.93
N THR A 310 11.17 -23.71 26.97
CA THR A 310 10.15 -24.45 26.18
C THR A 310 9.69 -23.61 25.02
N ILE A 311 9.74 -24.19 23.83
CA ILE A 311 9.19 -23.62 22.61
C ILE A 311 7.92 -24.40 22.28
N GLU A 312 6.76 -23.76 22.37
CA GLU A 312 5.48 -24.34 21.97
C GLU A 312 5.14 -23.91 20.55
N ILE A 313 4.93 -24.88 19.66
CA ILE A 313 4.61 -24.65 18.25
C ILE A 313 3.27 -25.33 17.94
N ALA A 314 2.31 -24.57 17.42
CA ALA A 314 1.09 -25.16 16.85
C ALA A 314 1.30 -25.37 15.34
N ALA A 315 1.44 -26.63 14.91
CA ALA A 315 1.59 -27.00 13.51
C ALA A 315 0.23 -27.44 12.91
N ILE A 316 -0.02 -27.05 11.68
CA ILE A 316 -1.26 -27.44 10.95
C ILE A 316 -1.13 -28.76 10.21
N LYS A 317 0.07 -29.24 10.04
CA LYS A 317 0.43 -30.54 9.43
C LYS A 317 1.75 -31.02 10.00
N THR A 318 2.06 -32.29 9.81
CA THR A 318 3.38 -32.82 10.12
C THR A 318 4.41 -32.26 9.15
N GLU A 319 5.45 -31.59 9.67
CA GLU A 319 6.54 -31.00 8.90
C GLU A 319 7.83 -30.91 9.72
N THR A 320 8.96 -30.75 9.01
CA THR A 320 10.25 -30.48 9.66
C THR A 320 10.39 -28.99 9.90
N VAL A 321 10.72 -28.61 11.15
CA VAL A 321 11.06 -27.25 11.52
C VAL A 321 12.53 -27.16 11.95
N LYS A 322 13.19 -26.07 11.54
CA LYS A 322 14.51 -25.72 12.00
C LYS A 322 14.42 -24.61 13.04
N ILE A 323 15.00 -24.85 14.21
CA ILE A 323 15.04 -23.88 15.30
C ILE A 323 16.48 -23.44 15.48
N THR A 324 16.74 -22.14 15.47
CA THR A 324 18.07 -21.56 15.66
C THR A 324 18.00 -20.50 16.74
N ILE A 325 18.89 -20.58 17.74
CA ILE A 325 19.01 -19.58 18.79
C ILE A 325 20.26 -18.75 18.52
N THR A 326 20.10 -17.43 18.43
CA THR A 326 21.17 -16.48 18.15
C THR A 326 21.22 -15.38 19.22
N ASN A 327 22.39 -14.79 19.45
CA ASN A 327 22.49 -13.57 20.23
C ASN A 327 22.20 -12.34 19.36
N MET A 328 22.31 -11.12 19.93
CA MET A 328 22.11 -9.85 19.24
C MET A 328 23.09 -9.56 18.10
N PHE A 329 24.20 -10.32 18.02
CA PHE A 329 25.22 -10.23 16.95
C PHE A 329 25.03 -11.31 15.88
N ALA A 330 23.87 -11.99 15.86
CA ALA A 330 23.54 -13.10 14.96
C ALA A 330 24.48 -14.33 15.10
N GLN A 331 25.26 -14.45 16.18
CA GLN A 331 26.03 -15.65 16.47
C GLN A 331 25.10 -16.78 16.91
N VAL A 332 25.25 -17.94 16.28
CA VAL A 332 24.42 -19.11 16.55
C VAL A 332 24.93 -19.82 17.80
N PHE A 333 24.07 -19.96 18.80
CA PHE A 333 24.31 -20.69 20.03
C PHE A 333 23.77 -22.13 19.98
N ALA A 334 22.64 -22.30 19.28
CA ALA A 334 22.06 -23.64 19.06
C ALA A 334 21.36 -23.69 17.72
N SER A 335 21.39 -24.84 17.07
CA SER A 335 20.62 -25.12 15.86
C SER A 335 20.09 -26.54 15.92
N TYR A 336 18.80 -26.72 15.71
CA TYR A 336 18.11 -27.98 15.86
C TYR A 336 17.05 -28.14 14.77
N GLU A 337 16.97 -29.33 14.17
CA GLU A 337 15.91 -29.70 13.24
C GLU A 337 15.08 -30.82 13.87
N THR A 338 13.77 -30.67 13.85
CA THR A 338 12.83 -31.66 14.39
C THR A 338 11.57 -31.74 13.55
N GLU A 339 10.93 -32.90 13.56
CA GLU A 339 9.61 -33.07 13.01
C GLU A 339 8.57 -32.63 14.05
N VAL A 340 7.61 -31.80 13.65
CA VAL A 340 6.44 -31.43 14.43
C VAL A 340 5.20 -32.08 13.80
N SER A 341 4.36 -32.64 14.65
CA SER A 341 3.09 -33.24 14.22
C SER A 341 1.98 -32.17 14.16
N GLU A 342 0.92 -32.43 13.43
CA GLU A 342 -0.28 -31.58 13.46
C GLU A 342 -0.78 -31.37 14.90
N GLY A 343 -1.07 -30.11 15.25
CA GLY A 343 -1.48 -29.69 16.58
C GLY A 343 -0.34 -29.02 17.38
N LYS A 344 -0.46 -29.09 18.71
CA LYS A 344 0.52 -28.49 19.65
C LYS A 344 1.73 -29.40 19.85
N ASN A 345 2.92 -28.82 19.66
CA ASN A 345 4.21 -29.47 19.91
C ASN A 345 4.97 -28.65 20.92
N GLN A 346 5.69 -29.31 21.85
CA GLN A 346 6.56 -28.66 22.83
C GLN A 346 7.98 -29.20 22.68
N ILE A 347 8.92 -28.30 22.50
CA ILE A 347 10.35 -28.60 22.33
C ILE A 347 11.08 -27.91 23.47
N VAL A 348 11.84 -28.68 24.24
CA VAL A 348 12.57 -28.18 25.42
C VAL A 348 14.06 -28.08 25.10
N PHE A 349 14.64 -26.90 25.34
CA PHE A 349 16.04 -26.62 25.16
C PHE A 349 16.71 -26.33 26.52
N PRO A 350 17.86 -26.90 26.83
CA PRO A 350 18.68 -26.44 27.95
C PRO A 350 19.32 -25.08 27.59
N VAL A 351 19.31 -24.13 28.51
CA VAL A 351 19.96 -22.83 28.40
C VAL A 351 20.95 -22.53 29.52
N ASP A 352 21.20 -23.51 30.37
CA ASP A 352 22.14 -23.46 31.50
C ASP A 352 23.61 -23.18 31.11
N GLY A 353 23.95 -23.32 29.84
CA GLY A 353 25.25 -22.95 29.27
C GLY A 353 25.30 -21.58 28.58
N PHE A 354 24.19 -20.81 28.63
CA PHE A 354 24.11 -19.49 27.99
C PHE A 354 24.46 -18.41 29.01
N GLU A 355 25.15 -17.36 28.57
CA GLU A 355 25.41 -16.19 29.41
C GLU A 355 24.12 -15.38 29.58
N ASP A 356 24.04 -14.61 30.68
CA ASP A 356 22.92 -13.65 30.86
C ASP A 356 22.83 -12.70 29.71
N GLY A 357 21.64 -12.55 29.13
CA GLY A 357 21.47 -11.66 27.99
C GLY A 357 20.22 -11.89 27.13
N THR A 358 20.15 -11.13 26.04
CA THR A 358 19.06 -11.24 25.08
C THR A 358 19.46 -12.13 23.92
N TYR A 359 18.58 -13.08 23.61
CA TYR A 359 18.70 -14.02 22.50
C TYR A 359 17.44 -13.97 21.63
N PHE A 360 17.57 -14.50 20.42
CA PHE A 360 16.47 -14.63 19.45
C PHE A 360 16.32 -16.11 19.06
N VAL A 361 15.11 -16.60 19.20
CA VAL A 361 14.70 -17.94 18.78
C VAL A 361 14.07 -17.82 17.40
N ASN A 362 14.76 -18.29 16.37
CA ASN A 362 14.27 -18.34 15.00
C ASN A 362 13.70 -19.73 14.73
N ILE A 363 12.44 -19.81 14.33
CA ILE A 363 11.72 -21.05 14.01
C ILE A 363 11.38 -20.98 12.53
N ILE A 364 12.00 -21.82 11.72
CA ILE A 364 11.88 -21.86 10.27
C ILE A 364 11.17 -23.15 9.87
N SER A 365 10.03 -23.02 9.22
CA SER A 365 9.30 -24.11 8.58
C SER A 365 9.42 -24.03 7.06
N SER A 366 8.80 -24.96 6.35
CA SER A 366 8.73 -24.93 4.88
C SER A 366 7.99 -23.72 4.32
N GLN A 367 7.23 -22.99 5.16
CA GLN A 367 6.32 -21.92 4.72
C GLN A 367 6.49 -20.61 5.51
N LYS A 368 7.17 -20.59 6.65
CA LYS A 368 7.29 -19.38 7.49
C LYS A 368 8.53 -19.39 8.37
N ASN A 369 9.00 -18.17 8.65
CA ASN A 369 10.02 -17.89 9.66
C ASN A 369 9.39 -17.06 10.80
N VAL A 370 9.52 -17.53 12.04
CA VAL A 370 9.04 -16.83 13.24
C VAL A 370 10.22 -16.53 14.15
N VAL A 371 10.35 -15.29 14.59
CA VAL A 371 11.40 -14.86 15.53
C VAL A 371 10.75 -14.48 16.85
N LYS A 372 11.26 -15.05 17.96
CA LYS A 372 10.83 -14.69 19.32
C LYS A 372 12.04 -14.25 20.14
N LYS A 373 11.88 -13.16 20.88
CA LYS A 373 12.90 -12.69 21.84
C LYS A 373 12.83 -13.53 23.10
N MET A 374 13.99 -13.95 23.61
CA MET A 374 14.12 -14.55 24.92
C MET A 374 15.21 -13.84 25.73
N ILE A 375 15.07 -13.86 27.05
CA ILE A 375 16.07 -13.37 28.01
C ILE A 375 16.56 -14.58 28.80
N VAL A 376 17.87 -14.70 28.93
CA VAL A 376 18.50 -15.66 29.85
C VAL A 376 18.97 -14.90 31.07
N GLU A 377 18.65 -15.44 32.27
CA GLU A 377 18.99 -14.85 33.56
C GLU A 377 19.24 -16.05 34.53
N ASN A 378 20.54 -16.35 34.81
CA ASN A 378 21.01 -17.50 35.62
C ASN A 378 21.13 -17.16 37.09
#